data_c131136282b02d58340aef756f58e699
#
_entry.id   c131136282b02d58340aef756f58e699
#
_cell.length_a   1.000
_cell.length_b   1.000
_cell.length_c   1.000
_cell.angle_alpha   90.00
_cell.angle_beta   90.00
_cell.angle_gamma   90.00
#
_symmetry.space_group_name_H-M   'P 1'
#
loop_
_entity.id
_entity.type
_entity.pdbx_description
1 polymer ?
#
loop_
_entity_poly.entity_id
_entity_poly.type
_entity_poly.pdbx_seq_one_letter_code
_entity_poly.pdbx_strand_id
1 'polypeptide(L)'
;VPGLRLFQEALARCSFYAMDTEFTGLWSKEIMSSDPFDTPALRYQKIKHSAERICLTQYGVCTFEVLSENVLARSFSFYVFPAETGQGNHAVFSVQASAMHFLAKNNFDFNKWVREGIPFVSPSREETLRAQIETPADRRDVTIKNPADLTLVESIFAKIETWSSALHNTDEDVGQCLDLEDTNNPFIRRFLYQEIPRKWPNRNWRLEKIERPVNEEDSAGGEEKIEPSPKRKVPAVSMRIAVQSAAERAAEEAEAKQKREEELLAQIGMRAVFDAMKASQKPCVVHNGFMDLVLTLAHFATSPASLDDFKRQVLSEWSPCFIDTKHVFIQVAKEYGLRMHGPSHLGRLYAFLEGERFASAPAIVQATEDSDVSVASAVNQAHDASWDAYMTGVEIGR
;
A
#
# COMPACT_ATOMS: atom_id res chain seq x y z
N VAL A 1 -8.46 -2.40 3.02
CA VAL A 1 -8.35 -1.08 3.69
C VAL A 1 -9.45 -0.98 4.72
N PRO A 2 -9.14 -0.74 6.00
CA PRO A 2 -10.15 -0.50 7.02
C PRO A 2 -11.08 0.65 6.61
N GLY A 3 -12.39 0.50 6.81
CA GLY A 3 -13.37 1.53 6.47
C GLY A 3 -13.66 1.76 4.98
N LEU A 4 -13.04 1.03 4.06
CA LEU A 4 -13.24 1.23 2.61
C LEU A 4 -14.71 1.11 2.20
N ARG A 5 -15.43 0.15 2.75
CA ARG A 5 -16.87 -0.04 2.44
C ARG A 5 -17.70 1.17 2.87
N LEU A 6 -17.49 1.66 4.09
CA LEU A 6 -18.18 2.87 4.58
C LEU A 6 -17.84 4.10 3.74
N PHE A 7 -16.57 4.23 3.34
CA PHE A 7 -16.14 5.29 2.43
C PHE A 7 -16.84 5.22 1.07
N GLN A 8 -16.92 4.02 0.47
CA GLN A 8 -17.64 3.81 -0.79
C GLN A 8 -19.13 4.12 -0.68
N GLU A 9 -19.78 3.72 0.41
CA GLU A 9 -21.17 4.03 0.70
C GLU A 9 -21.39 5.55 0.86
N ALA A 10 -20.46 6.25 1.52
CA ALA A 10 -20.51 7.70 1.66
C ALA A 10 -20.31 8.41 0.31
N LEU A 11 -19.36 7.98 -0.51
CA LEU A 11 -19.13 8.50 -1.86
C LEU A 11 -20.35 8.29 -2.77
N ALA A 12 -21.02 7.15 -2.68
CA ALA A 12 -22.22 6.90 -3.49
C ALA A 12 -23.35 7.90 -3.20
N ARG A 13 -23.49 8.31 -1.94
CA ARG A 13 -24.54 9.23 -1.49
C ARG A 13 -24.19 10.70 -1.60
N CYS A 14 -22.88 11.05 -1.56
CA CYS A 14 -22.46 12.43 -1.51
C CYS A 14 -22.81 13.20 -2.80
N SER A 15 -23.02 14.50 -2.67
CA SER A 15 -23.17 15.43 -3.78
C SER A 15 -21.81 15.86 -4.33
N PHE A 16 -20.84 16.01 -3.45
CA PHE A 16 -19.43 16.29 -3.75
C PHE A 16 -18.56 15.80 -2.59
N TYR A 17 -17.26 15.76 -2.81
CA TYR A 17 -16.29 15.53 -1.74
C TYR A 17 -15.16 16.54 -1.80
N ALA A 18 -14.57 16.83 -0.64
CA ALA A 18 -13.34 17.60 -0.52
C ALA A 18 -12.19 16.70 -0.11
N MET A 19 -10.97 17.07 -0.51
CA MET A 19 -9.76 16.36 -0.13
C MET A 19 -8.62 17.32 0.23
N ASP A 20 -7.76 16.83 1.10
CA ASP A 20 -6.50 17.46 1.49
C ASP A 20 -5.45 16.40 1.79
N THR A 21 -4.15 16.73 1.72
CA THR A 21 -3.09 15.78 1.96
C THR A 21 -1.95 16.36 2.79
N GLU A 22 -1.33 15.51 3.61
CA GLU A 22 -0.07 15.81 4.28
C GLU A 22 1.08 15.01 3.65
N PHE A 23 2.29 15.58 3.62
CA PHE A 23 3.43 14.98 2.92
C PHE A 23 4.80 15.35 3.53
N THR A 24 5.82 14.59 3.17
CA THR A 24 7.15 14.69 3.78
C THR A 24 7.97 15.90 3.30
N GLY A 25 7.48 16.70 2.35
CA GLY A 25 8.18 17.87 1.83
C GLY A 25 7.44 18.54 0.68
N LEU A 26 7.84 19.75 0.34
CA LEU A 26 7.26 20.56 -0.75
C LEU A 26 8.08 20.52 -2.04
N TRP A 27 9.39 20.35 -1.92
CA TRP A 27 10.33 20.33 -3.06
C TRP A 27 11.51 19.42 -2.77
N SER A 28 12.11 18.89 -3.84
CA SER A 28 13.36 18.13 -3.75
C SER A 28 14.56 19.07 -3.75
N LYS A 29 15.68 18.62 -3.20
CA LYS A 29 16.93 19.38 -3.13
C LYS A 29 17.47 19.80 -4.51
N GLU A 30 17.12 19.06 -5.55
CA GLU A 30 17.63 19.24 -6.92
C GLU A 30 16.84 20.28 -7.70
N ILE A 31 15.65 20.66 -7.23
CA ILE A 31 14.80 21.63 -7.90
C ILE A 31 14.48 22.77 -6.95
N MET A 32 14.87 23.97 -7.37
CA MET A 32 14.55 25.21 -6.66
C MET A 32 13.02 25.40 -6.57
N SER A 33 12.60 26.06 -5.51
CA SER A 33 11.21 26.52 -5.35
C SER A 33 10.68 27.21 -6.62
N SER A 34 9.35 27.27 -6.76
CA SER A 34 8.74 27.96 -7.89
C SER A 34 9.25 29.42 -7.99
N ASP A 35 9.66 29.81 -9.19
CA ASP A 35 10.05 31.17 -9.50
C ASP A 35 8.83 31.95 -10.01
N PRO A 36 8.66 33.25 -9.70
CA PRO A 36 7.60 34.07 -10.26
C PRO A 36 7.56 34.11 -11.80
N PHE A 37 8.68 33.85 -12.44
CA PHE A 37 8.80 33.79 -13.91
C PHE A 37 8.57 32.40 -14.50
N ASP A 38 8.30 31.39 -13.67
CA ASP A 38 7.98 30.05 -14.16
C ASP A 38 6.68 30.06 -14.99
N THR A 39 6.77 29.54 -16.20
CA THR A 39 5.55 29.23 -16.96
C THR A 39 4.74 28.14 -16.22
N PRO A 40 3.41 28.05 -16.44
CA PRO A 40 2.59 26.97 -15.83
C PRO A 40 3.16 25.57 -16.12
N ALA A 41 3.66 25.35 -17.34
CA ALA A 41 4.26 24.07 -17.71
C ALA A 41 5.55 23.78 -16.92
N LEU A 42 6.44 24.78 -16.76
CA LEU A 42 7.67 24.63 -15.98
C LEU A 42 7.36 24.41 -14.49
N ARG A 43 6.39 25.15 -13.95
CA ARG A 43 5.91 24.95 -12.57
C ARG A 43 5.39 23.55 -12.37
N TYR A 44 4.59 23.02 -13.29
CA TYR A 44 4.14 21.65 -13.27
C TYR A 44 5.32 20.66 -13.22
N GLN A 45 6.31 20.82 -14.09
CA GLN A 45 7.48 19.92 -14.13
C GLN A 45 8.27 19.93 -12.81
N LYS A 46 8.44 21.10 -12.18
CA LYS A 46 9.09 21.22 -10.87
C LYS A 46 8.30 20.49 -9.77
N ILE A 47 6.98 20.69 -9.74
CA ILE A 47 6.12 20.05 -8.76
C ILE A 47 6.09 18.53 -8.98
N LYS A 48 5.93 18.07 -10.23
CA LYS A 48 5.98 16.66 -10.61
C LYS A 48 7.27 16.00 -10.14
N HIS A 49 8.43 16.62 -10.42
CA HIS A 49 9.72 16.11 -9.99
C HIS A 49 9.81 15.94 -8.45
N SER A 50 9.26 16.91 -7.71
CA SER A 50 9.20 16.83 -6.25
C SER A 50 8.24 15.73 -5.79
N ALA A 51 7.06 15.66 -6.37
CA ALA A 51 6.03 14.68 -6.04
C ALA A 51 6.48 13.22 -6.23
N GLU A 52 7.33 12.97 -7.23
CA GLU A 52 7.90 11.64 -7.47
C GLU A 52 8.96 11.21 -6.45
N ARG A 53 9.40 12.13 -5.56
CA ARG A 53 10.48 11.91 -4.59
C ARG A 53 10.06 12.03 -3.14
N ILE A 54 9.05 12.80 -2.85
CA ILE A 54 8.47 12.95 -1.51
C ILE A 54 7.36 11.93 -1.30
N CYS A 55 6.94 11.73 -0.06
CA CYS A 55 5.93 10.76 0.29
C CYS A 55 4.68 11.43 0.84
N LEU A 56 3.51 10.96 0.44
CA LEU A 56 2.25 11.22 1.12
C LEU A 56 2.29 10.56 2.51
N THR A 57 1.86 11.28 3.53
CA THR A 57 1.82 10.80 4.91
C THR A 57 0.40 10.61 5.41
N GLN A 58 -0.50 11.49 5.04
CA GLN A 58 -1.92 11.42 5.38
C GLN A 58 -2.76 11.91 4.20
N TYR A 59 -3.89 11.27 4.02
CA TYR A 59 -4.87 11.58 2.97
C TYR A 59 -6.24 11.76 3.63
N GLY A 60 -6.76 12.96 3.59
CA GLY A 60 -8.05 13.33 4.14
C GLY A 60 -9.10 13.46 3.03
N VAL A 61 -10.27 12.88 3.24
CA VAL A 61 -11.42 13.07 2.37
C VAL A 61 -12.65 13.33 3.22
N CYS A 62 -13.40 14.38 2.89
CA CYS A 62 -14.70 14.63 3.49
C CYS A 62 -15.80 14.60 2.42
N THR A 63 -16.81 13.76 2.61
CA THR A 63 -17.96 13.66 1.70
C THR A 63 -19.09 14.53 2.22
N PHE A 64 -19.78 15.21 1.30
CA PHE A 64 -20.90 16.14 1.59
C PHE A 64 -22.16 15.67 0.89
N GLU A 65 -23.16 15.28 1.66
CA GLU A 65 -24.47 14.85 1.19
C GLU A 65 -25.47 15.98 1.44
N VAL A 66 -25.91 16.64 0.36
CA VAL A 66 -26.89 17.74 0.44
C VAL A 66 -28.27 17.15 0.66
N LEU A 67 -28.87 17.45 1.80
CA LEU A 67 -30.23 17.07 2.19
C LEU A 67 -31.17 18.29 2.05
N SER A 68 -32.46 18.08 2.29
CA SER A 68 -33.47 19.14 2.16
C SER A 68 -33.24 20.34 3.10
N GLU A 69 -32.71 20.11 4.30
CA GLU A 69 -32.61 21.16 5.32
C GLU A 69 -31.16 21.40 5.78
N ASN A 70 -30.27 20.45 5.53
CA ASN A 70 -28.87 20.51 5.96
C ASN A 70 -27.93 19.81 4.99
N VAL A 71 -26.65 19.91 5.23
CA VAL A 71 -25.61 19.16 4.54
C VAL A 71 -24.94 18.23 5.55
N LEU A 72 -24.95 16.94 5.25
CA LEU A 72 -24.29 15.94 6.11
C LEU A 72 -22.86 15.69 5.63
N ALA A 73 -21.90 15.97 6.49
CA ALA A 73 -20.49 15.79 6.21
C ALA A 73 -19.94 14.54 6.93
N ARG A 74 -19.14 13.72 6.21
CA ARG A 74 -18.43 12.55 6.77
C ARG A 74 -16.97 12.64 6.41
N SER A 75 -16.11 12.74 7.42
CA SER A 75 -14.66 12.84 7.28
C SER A 75 -13.99 11.48 7.39
N PHE A 76 -13.01 11.24 6.53
CA PHE A 76 -12.17 10.03 6.48
C PHE A 76 -10.70 10.44 6.50
N SER A 77 -9.92 9.80 7.36
CA SER A 77 -8.48 10.03 7.47
C SER A 77 -7.73 8.74 7.24
N PHE A 78 -6.78 8.76 6.31
CA PHE A 78 -5.97 7.62 5.93
C PHE A 78 -4.49 7.97 6.11
N TYR A 79 -3.81 7.32 7.07
CA TYR A 79 -2.36 7.32 7.09
C TYR A 79 -1.85 6.45 5.95
N VAL A 80 -0.87 6.94 5.19
CA VAL A 80 -0.40 6.30 3.96
C VAL A 80 1.11 6.07 4.06
N PHE A 81 1.55 4.84 3.87
CA PHE A 81 2.96 4.48 3.88
C PHE A 81 3.30 3.54 2.71
N PRO A 82 4.44 3.72 2.00
CA PRO A 82 4.77 2.85 0.88
C PRO A 82 4.86 1.38 1.29
N ALA A 83 4.32 0.48 0.45
CA ALA A 83 4.38 -0.95 0.71
C ALA A 83 5.83 -1.45 0.76
N GLU A 84 6.16 -2.29 1.74
CA GLU A 84 7.38 -3.07 1.74
C GLU A 84 7.22 -4.23 0.74
N THR A 85 7.78 -4.05 -0.45
CA THR A 85 7.79 -5.11 -1.45
C THR A 85 9.04 -5.97 -1.24
N GLY A 86 8.89 -7.17 -0.70
CA GLY A 86 9.99 -8.14 -0.55
C GLY A 86 10.83 -8.26 -1.83
N GLN A 87 12.07 -8.76 -1.75
CA GLN A 87 13.01 -8.93 -2.86
C GLN A 87 13.72 -7.65 -3.35
N GLY A 88 14.19 -6.79 -2.43
CA GLY A 88 15.21 -5.78 -2.75
C GLY A 88 14.71 -4.52 -3.47
N ASN A 89 13.41 -4.36 -3.66
CA ASN A 89 12.84 -3.13 -4.20
C ASN A 89 12.24 -2.31 -3.06
N HIS A 90 13.13 -1.68 -2.28
CA HIS A 90 12.74 -0.80 -1.19
C HIS A 90 12.30 0.54 -1.74
N ALA A 91 11.13 1.01 -1.30
CA ALA A 91 10.70 2.38 -1.60
C ALA A 91 11.64 3.36 -0.88
N VAL A 92 12.20 4.30 -1.64
CA VAL A 92 13.04 5.37 -1.11
C VAL A 92 12.37 6.70 -1.42
N PHE A 93 12.22 7.54 -0.41
CA PHE A 93 11.62 8.86 -0.57
C PHE A 93 12.41 9.93 0.19
N SER A 94 12.27 11.18 -0.25
CA SER A 94 12.91 12.34 0.36
C SER A 94 12.06 12.90 1.49
N VAL A 95 12.72 13.42 2.52
CA VAL A 95 12.10 14.06 3.66
C VAL A 95 12.69 15.45 3.83
N GLN A 96 11.83 16.46 3.97
CA GLN A 96 12.22 17.84 4.24
C GLN A 96 12.06 18.10 5.74
N ALA A 97 13.17 18.44 6.43
CA ALA A 97 13.15 18.63 7.88
C ALA A 97 12.11 19.65 8.36
N SER A 98 11.90 20.74 7.60
CA SER A 98 10.90 21.76 7.93
C SER A 98 9.46 21.20 7.84
N ALA A 99 9.16 20.32 6.88
CA ALA A 99 7.86 19.66 6.79
C ALA A 99 7.64 18.72 7.98
N MET A 100 8.66 17.96 8.36
CA MET A 100 8.56 17.07 9.53
C MET A 100 8.37 17.85 10.84
N HIS A 101 9.08 18.98 11.01
CA HIS A 101 8.84 19.87 12.16
C HIS A 101 7.43 20.45 12.17
N PHE A 102 6.92 20.83 11.00
CA PHE A 102 5.56 21.31 10.85
C PHE A 102 4.54 20.27 11.26
N LEU A 103 4.65 19.04 10.75
CA LEU A 103 3.80 17.92 11.13
C LEU A 103 3.88 17.61 12.63
N ALA A 104 5.10 17.56 13.20
CA ALA A 104 5.31 17.32 14.62
C ALA A 104 4.67 18.41 15.49
N LYS A 105 4.77 19.69 15.10
CA LYS A 105 4.14 20.82 15.81
C LYS A 105 2.62 20.73 15.79
N ASN A 106 2.06 20.10 14.77
CA ASN A 106 0.62 19.88 14.61
C ASN A 106 0.18 18.48 15.08
N ASN A 107 0.93 17.86 15.98
CA ASN A 107 0.62 16.58 16.63
C ASN A 107 0.42 15.39 15.68
N PHE A 108 1.05 15.41 14.51
CA PHE A 108 1.03 14.27 13.59
C PHE A 108 1.65 13.03 14.24
N ASP A 109 0.97 11.89 14.19
CA ASP A 109 1.45 10.64 14.78
C ASP A 109 2.34 9.87 13.82
N PHE A 110 3.66 10.11 13.91
CA PHE A 110 4.67 9.41 13.12
C PHE A 110 4.74 7.91 13.39
N ASN A 111 4.41 7.47 14.61
CA ASN A 111 4.41 6.05 14.93
C ASN A 111 3.25 5.34 14.23
N LYS A 112 2.06 5.94 14.27
CA LYS A 112 0.89 5.44 13.55
C LYS A 112 1.15 5.45 12.05
N TRP A 113 1.72 6.52 11.51
CA TRP A 113 2.08 6.61 10.11
C TRP A 113 2.94 5.44 9.64
N VAL A 114 4.03 5.13 10.35
CA VAL A 114 4.97 4.07 9.95
C VAL A 114 4.43 2.66 10.22
N ARG A 115 3.68 2.46 11.32
CA ARG A 115 3.21 1.13 11.75
C ARG A 115 1.88 0.71 11.14
N GLU A 116 0.99 1.68 10.93
CA GLU A 116 -0.40 1.44 10.54
C GLU A 116 -0.75 2.09 9.21
N GLY A 117 0.21 2.79 8.58
CA GLY A 117 0.00 3.43 7.29
C GLY A 117 -0.43 2.42 6.23
N ILE A 118 -1.50 2.75 5.53
CA ILE A 118 -2.06 1.93 4.47
C ILE A 118 -1.05 1.85 3.34
N PRO A 119 -0.62 0.65 2.92
CA PRO A 119 0.36 0.51 1.86
C PRO A 119 -0.22 0.90 0.50
N PHE A 120 0.67 1.14 -0.45
CA PHE A 120 0.32 1.31 -1.85
C PHE A 120 1.46 0.87 -2.75
N VAL A 121 1.11 0.48 -3.97
CA VAL A 121 2.06 0.20 -5.06
C VAL A 121 1.62 0.93 -6.31
N SER A 122 2.57 1.32 -7.16
CA SER A 122 2.26 1.95 -8.46
C SER A 122 1.55 0.96 -9.39
N PRO A 123 0.78 1.44 -10.39
CA PRO A 123 0.14 0.56 -11.39
C PRO A 123 1.12 -0.37 -12.10
N SER A 124 2.30 0.13 -12.49
CA SER A 124 3.33 -0.68 -13.15
C SER A 124 3.91 -1.77 -12.23
N ARG A 125 3.99 -1.50 -10.92
CA ARG A 125 4.41 -2.51 -9.96
C ARG A 125 3.33 -3.55 -9.74
N GLU A 126 2.07 -3.16 -9.66
CA GLU A 126 0.94 -4.08 -9.59
C GLU A 126 0.92 -5.04 -10.77
N GLU A 127 1.08 -4.53 -11.99
CA GLU A 127 1.15 -5.35 -13.20
C GLU A 127 2.26 -6.41 -13.11
N THR A 128 3.45 -5.99 -12.65
CA THR A 128 4.57 -6.92 -12.41
C THR A 128 4.23 -7.98 -11.37
N LEU A 129 3.58 -7.61 -10.27
CA LEU A 129 3.19 -8.53 -9.19
C LEU A 129 2.11 -9.51 -9.66
N ARG A 130 1.12 -9.05 -10.44
CA ARG A 130 0.08 -9.91 -11.03
C ARG A 130 0.68 -10.94 -11.98
N ALA A 131 1.60 -10.52 -12.85
CA ALA A 131 2.31 -11.43 -13.74
C ALA A 131 3.10 -12.50 -12.96
N GLN A 132 3.69 -12.14 -11.80
CA GLN A 132 4.36 -13.09 -10.91
C GLN A 132 3.42 -14.05 -10.18
N ILE A 133 2.16 -13.68 -9.96
CA ILE A 133 1.14 -14.57 -9.39
C ILE A 133 0.72 -15.61 -10.43
N GLU A 134 0.51 -15.18 -11.67
CA GLU A 134 0.09 -16.07 -12.77
C GLU A 134 1.21 -16.98 -13.23
N THR A 135 2.42 -16.44 -13.34
CA THR A 135 3.61 -17.17 -13.71
C THR A 135 4.64 -16.96 -12.62
N PRO A 136 4.68 -17.82 -11.59
CA PRO A 136 5.67 -17.70 -10.54
C PRO A 136 7.05 -17.71 -11.18
N ALA A 137 7.69 -16.54 -11.23
CA ALA A 137 9.02 -16.42 -11.81
C ALA A 137 9.93 -17.39 -11.07
N ASP A 138 10.66 -18.16 -11.84
CA ASP A 138 11.72 -19.01 -11.35
C ASP A 138 12.62 -18.16 -10.43
N ARG A 139 12.52 -18.40 -9.14
CA ARG A 139 13.45 -17.80 -8.17
C ARG A 139 14.83 -18.13 -8.72
N ARG A 140 15.77 -17.15 -8.72
CA ARG A 140 17.12 -17.33 -9.24
C ARG A 140 17.62 -18.75 -8.98
N ASP A 141 17.91 -19.48 -10.05
CA ASP A 141 18.31 -20.87 -10.01
C ASP A 141 19.44 -21.07 -9.01
N VAL A 142 19.20 -21.96 -8.06
CA VAL A 142 20.21 -22.38 -7.10
C VAL A 142 21.07 -23.42 -7.81
N THR A 143 22.37 -23.17 -7.89
CA THR A 143 23.33 -24.13 -8.42
C THR A 143 24.28 -24.60 -7.34
N ILE A 144 24.45 -25.91 -7.22
CA ILE A 144 25.39 -26.51 -6.27
C ILE A 144 26.78 -26.52 -6.89
N LYS A 145 27.76 -25.95 -6.17
CA LYS A 145 29.16 -25.93 -6.63
C LYS A 145 30.08 -26.83 -5.79
N ASN A 146 29.63 -27.14 -4.56
CA ASN A 146 30.43 -27.98 -3.65
C ASN A 146 30.29 -29.46 -4.07
N PRO A 147 31.39 -30.18 -4.31
CA PRO A 147 31.36 -31.61 -4.70
C PRO A 147 30.65 -32.51 -3.67
N ALA A 148 30.85 -32.26 -2.36
CA ALA A 148 30.21 -33.05 -1.31
C ALA A 148 28.68 -32.89 -1.33
N ASP A 149 28.17 -31.67 -1.58
CA ASP A 149 26.75 -31.40 -1.70
C ASP A 149 26.16 -32.02 -2.99
N LEU A 150 26.95 -32.06 -4.09
CA LEU A 150 26.54 -32.74 -5.33
C LEU A 150 26.37 -34.23 -5.09
N THR A 151 27.35 -34.90 -4.45
CA THR A 151 27.25 -36.33 -4.14
C THR A 151 26.05 -36.64 -3.25
N LEU A 152 25.76 -35.80 -2.27
CA LEU A 152 24.58 -35.93 -1.42
C LEU A 152 23.30 -35.81 -2.22
N VAL A 153 23.17 -34.80 -3.08
CA VAL A 153 22.00 -34.61 -3.92
C VAL A 153 21.81 -35.76 -4.91
N GLU A 154 22.88 -36.27 -5.51
CA GLU A 154 22.82 -37.46 -6.38
C GLU A 154 22.32 -38.69 -5.62
N SER A 155 22.76 -38.89 -4.39
CA SER A 155 22.24 -39.98 -3.53
C SER A 155 20.75 -39.81 -3.21
N ILE A 156 20.31 -38.58 -2.93
CA ILE A 156 18.87 -38.27 -2.71
C ILE A 156 18.07 -38.53 -3.98
N PHE A 157 18.53 -38.10 -5.13
CA PHE A 157 17.84 -38.37 -6.40
C PHE A 157 17.76 -39.87 -6.71
N ALA A 158 18.79 -40.66 -6.42
CA ALA A 158 18.78 -42.12 -6.57
C ALA A 158 17.73 -42.77 -5.63
N LYS A 159 17.62 -42.31 -4.39
CA LYS A 159 16.56 -42.75 -3.46
C LYS A 159 15.16 -42.43 -4.00
N ILE A 160 14.95 -41.20 -4.52
CA ILE A 160 13.68 -40.79 -5.12
C ILE A 160 13.37 -41.64 -6.34
N GLU A 161 14.33 -41.89 -7.22
CA GLU A 161 14.14 -42.71 -8.41
C GLU A 161 13.71 -44.13 -8.08
N THR A 162 14.40 -44.77 -7.11
CA THR A 162 14.07 -46.12 -6.62
C THR A 162 12.66 -46.14 -6.03
N TRP A 163 12.31 -45.19 -5.17
CA TRP A 163 10.96 -45.10 -4.60
C TRP A 163 9.89 -44.83 -5.65
N SER A 164 10.15 -43.91 -6.57
CA SER A 164 9.19 -43.55 -7.60
C SER A 164 8.91 -44.68 -8.60
N SER A 165 9.88 -45.58 -8.81
CA SER A 165 9.74 -46.75 -9.66
C SER A 165 8.78 -47.80 -9.07
N ALA A 166 8.57 -47.78 -7.75
CA ALA A 166 7.62 -48.66 -7.08
C ALA A 166 6.17 -48.09 -7.09
N LEU A 167 5.98 -46.85 -7.48
CA LEU A 167 4.67 -46.20 -7.59
C LEU A 167 4.00 -46.47 -8.94
N HIS A 168 2.73 -46.76 -8.91
CA HIS A 168 1.90 -47.06 -10.08
C HIS A 168 1.30 -45.81 -10.76
N ASN A 169 1.46 -44.61 -10.12
CA ASN A 169 0.83 -43.36 -10.57
C ASN A 169 -0.70 -43.41 -10.59
N THR A 170 -1.30 -44.10 -9.64
CA THR A 170 -2.73 -44.21 -9.46
C THR A 170 -3.14 -43.57 -8.14
N ASP A 171 -4.45 -43.41 -7.94
CA ASP A 171 -4.98 -42.94 -6.64
C ASP A 171 -4.65 -43.89 -5.48
N GLU A 172 -4.26 -45.13 -5.74
CA GLU A 172 -3.80 -46.08 -4.72
C GLU A 172 -2.48 -45.69 -4.08
N ASP A 173 -1.67 -44.89 -4.77
CA ASP A 173 -0.40 -44.38 -4.24
C ASP A 173 -0.58 -43.15 -3.32
N VAL A 174 -1.77 -42.54 -3.28
CA VAL A 174 -2.03 -41.35 -2.48
C VAL A 174 -1.79 -41.62 -0.99
N GLY A 175 -1.02 -40.73 -0.36
CA GLY A 175 -0.60 -40.88 1.03
C GLY A 175 0.72 -41.63 1.24
N GLN A 176 1.28 -42.27 0.19
CA GLN A 176 2.66 -42.81 0.27
C GLN A 176 3.64 -41.65 0.39
N CYS A 177 4.69 -41.83 1.20
CA CYS A 177 5.69 -40.79 1.44
C CYS A 177 7.10 -41.34 1.50
N LEU A 178 8.06 -40.47 1.16
CA LEU A 178 9.49 -40.72 1.26
C LEU A 178 10.14 -39.62 2.11
N ASP A 179 10.76 -40.02 3.23
CA ASP A 179 11.53 -39.10 4.06
C ASP A 179 12.96 -38.96 3.55
N LEU A 180 13.39 -37.73 3.34
CA LEU A 180 14.74 -37.35 2.91
C LEU A 180 15.51 -36.85 4.14
N GLU A 181 16.22 -37.77 4.81
CA GLU A 181 16.82 -37.57 6.13
C GLU A 181 18.00 -36.56 6.12
N ASP A 182 18.79 -36.57 5.06
CA ASP A 182 20.05 -35.81 4.99
C ASP A 182 19.87 -34.36 4.47
N THR A 183 18.70 -33.77 4.65
CA THR A 183 18.35 -32.45 4.10
C THR A 183 18.41 -31.31 5.13
N ASN A 184 19.26 -31.42 6.13
CA ASN A 184 19.37 -30.42 7.20
C ASN A 184 19.87 -29.06 6.73
N ASN A 185 20.66 -29.03 5.63
CA ASN A 185 21.15 -27.80 5.01
C ASN A 185 20.05 -27.04 4.26
N PRO A 186 19.72 -25.78 4.65
CA PRO A 186 18.68 -24.99 3.97
C PRO A 186 18.93 -24.75 2.47
N PHE A 187 20.20 -24.68 2.07
CA PHE A 187 20.60 -24.49 0.68
C PHE A 187 20.28 -25.73 -0.18
N ILE A 188 20.56 -26.93 0.33
CA ILE A 188 20.23 -28.19 -0.32
C ILE A 188 18.70 -28.33 -0.43
N ARG A 189 17.95 -28.03 0.66
CA ARG A 189 16.48 -28.07 0.58
C ARG A 189 15.93 -27.16 -0.51
N ARG A 190 16.46 -25.92 -0.60
CA ARG A 190 16.05 -24.98 -1.64
C ARG A 190 16.33 -25.51 -3.05
N PHE A 191 17.48 -26.14 -3.24
CA PHE A 191 17.81 -26.80 -4.51
C PHE A 191 16.88 -27.96 -4.83
N LEU A 192 16.55 -28.80 -3.86
CA LEU A 192 15.63 -29.91 -4.01
C LEU A 192 14.19 -29.44 -4.33
N TYR A 193 13.72 -28.37 -3.68
CA TYR A 193 12.43 -27.74 -4.02
C TYR A 193 12.38 -27.25 -5.47
N GLN A 194 13.51 -26.85 -6.02
CA GLN A 194 13.62 -26.40 -7.41
C GLN A 194 13.69 -27.61 -8.39
N GLU A 195 14.55 -28.57 -8.11
CA GLU A 195 14.91 -29.62 -9.09
C GLU A 195 13.97 -30.83 -9.06
N ILE A 196 13.37 -31.18 -7.93
CA ILE A 196 12.45 -32.33 -7.88
C ILE A 196 11.26 -32.14 -8.83
N PRO A 197 10.55 -31.01 -8.85
CA PRO A 197 9.46 -30.79 -9.80
C PRO A 197 9.92 -30.72 -11.25
N ARG A 198 11.14 -30.25 -11.50
CA ARG A 198 11.74 -30.21 -12.86
C ARG A 198 12.08 -31.60 -13.40
N LYS A 199 12.62 -32.43 -12.51
CA LYS A 199 13.04 -33.80 -12.90
C LYS A 199 11.85 -34.76 -13.01
N TRP A 200 10.80 -34.55 -12.23
CA TRP A 200 9.59 -35.37 -12.25
C TRP A 200 8.33 -34.53 -12.46
N PRO A 201 8.15 -33.87 -13.61
CA PRO A 201 7.09 -32.89 -13.84
C PRO A 201 5.67 -33.48 -13.82
N ASN A 202 5.55 -34.77 -14.11
CA ASN A 202 4.26 -35.46 -14.21
C ASN A 202 3.84 -36.18 -12.91
N ARG A 203 4.53 -35.91 -11.79
CA ARG A 203 4.24 -36.51 -10.50
C ARG A 203 3.45 -35.51 -9.62
N ASN A 204 2.39 -36.00 -9.01
CA ASN A 204 1.61 -35.23 -8.03
C ASN A 204 2.26 -35.35 -6.65
N TRP A 205 3.41 -34.76 -6.48
CA TRP A 205 4.16 -34.81 -5.22
C TRP A 205 4.12 -33.48 -4.50
N ARG A 206 3.85 -33.57 -3.18
CA ARG A 206 3.99 -32.47 -2.25
C ARG A 206 5.33 -32.58 -1.53
N LEU A 207 6.08 -31.50 -1.46
CA LEU A 207 7.33 -31.40 -0.74
C LEU A 207 7.10 -30.72 0.60
N GLU A 208 7.34 -31.44 1.67
CA GLU A 208 7.07 -30.97 3.04
C GLU A 208 8.39 -30.77 3.81
N LYS A 209 8.40 -29.76 4.69
CA LYS A 209 9.44 -29.57 5.68
C LYS A 209 9.01 -30.27 6.97
N ILE A 210 9.85 -31.17 7.49
CA ILE A 210 9.60 -31.88 8.74
C ILE A 210 10.61 -31.41 9.78
N GLU A 211 10.14 -31.01 10.96
CA GLU A 211 10.97 -30.75 12.12
C GLU A 211 11.06 -32.00 12.99
N ARG A 212 12.29 -32.50 13.19
CA ARG A 212 12.51 -33.65 14.05
C ARG A 212 12.93 -33.18 15.44
N PRO A 213 12.41 -33.78 16.51
CA PRO A 213 12.94 -33.54 17.84
C PRO A 213 14.42 -33.95 17.87
N VAL A 214 15.27 -33.14 18.50
CA VAL A 214 16.69 -33.44 18.69
C VAL A 214 16.77 -34.63 19.63
N ASN A 215 17.15 -35.80 19.12
CA ASN A 215 17.45 -36.95 19.97
C ASN A 215 18.73 -36.66 20.79
N GLU A 216 18.68 -36.93 22.09
CA GLU A 216 19.82 -36.70 23.04
C GLU A 216 21.04 -37.54 22.73
N GLU A 217 20.95 -38.55 21.86
CA GLU A 217 22.05 -39.50 21.54
C GLU A 217 23.07 -38.93 20.56
N ASP A 218 22.80 -37.88 19.82
CA ASP A 218 23.77 -37.26 18.89
C ASP A 218 24.78 -36.33 19.56
N SER A 219 24.78 -36.29 20.91
CA SER A 219 25.68 -35.44 21.71
C SER A 219 26.90 -36.17 22.30
N ALA A 220 27.10 -37.44 21.99
CA ALA A 220 28.20 -38.25 22.55
C ALA A 220 29.39 -38.36 21.59
N GLY A 221 30.22 -37.34 21.56
CA GLY A 221 31.49 -37.39 20.83
C GLY A 221 32.20 -36.05 20.76
N GLY A 222 33.00 -35.74 21.83
CA GLY A 222 33.94 -34.61 21.71
C GLY A 222 34.15 -33.84 23.01
N GLU A 223 35.30 -34.06 23.58
CA GLU A 223 35.95 -33.52 24.76
C GLU A 223 35.55 -32.10 25.23
N GLU A 224 35.44 -32.00 26.57
CA GLU A 224 35.36 -30.79 27.38
C GLU A 224 36.35 -29.71 26.95
N LYS A 225 35.83 -28.53 26.63
CA LYS A 225 36.49 -27.23 26.92
C LYS A 225 35.56 -26.06 26.79
N ILE A 226 35.39 -25.32 27.89
CA ILE A 226 35.02 -23.90 28.02
C ILE A 226 33.56 -23.58 27.71
N GLU A 227 32.80 -23.13 28.73
CA GLU A 227 31.42 -22.65 28.65
C GLU A 227 31.23 -21.59 27.57
N PRO A 228 30.35 -21.84 26.61
CA PRO A 228 29.66 -20.76 25.87
C PRO A 228 28.19 -20.74 26.24
N SER A 229 27.61 -19.54 26.26
CA SER A 229 26.21 -19.23 26.41
C SER A 229 25.27 -20.28 25.80
N PRO A 230 24.04 -20.48 26.34
CA PRO A 230 23.11 -21.52 25.89
C PRO A 230 22.75 -21.30 24.42
N LYS A 231 23.38 -22.06 23.53
CA LYS A 231 22.99 -22.13 22.12
C LYS A 231 21.61 -22.78 22.13
N ARG A 232 20.58 -22.05 21.69
CA ARG A 232 19.28 -22.61 21.38
C ARG A 232 19.48 -23.82 20.45
N LYS A 233 19.14 -25.02 20.90
CA LYS A 233 19.15 -26.23 20.08
C LYS A 233 18.15 -26.00 18.94
N VAL A 234 18.64 -25.84 17.72
CA VAL A 234 17.78 -25.71 16.54
C VAL A 234 17.33 -27.13 16.17
N PRO A 235 16.03 -27.40 16.03
CA PRO A 235 15.53 -28.73 15.65
C PRO A 235 16.09 -29.14 14.29
N ALA A 236 16.45 -30.43 14.16
CA ALA A 236 16.89 -30.97 12.88
C ALA A 236 15.73 -30.92 11.88
N VAL A 237 15.98 -30.35 10.70
CA VAL A 237 14.97 -30.19 9.66
C VAL A 237 15.25 -31.15 8.54
N SER A 238 14.26 -31.98 8.17
CA SER A 238 14.32 -32.85 7.00
C SER A 238 13.20 -32.52 6.00
N MET A 239 13.26 -33.12 4.81
CA MET A 239 12.20 -33.00 3.81
C MET A 239 11.47 -34.34 3.67
N ARG A 240 10.21 -34.25 3.31
CA ARG A 240 9.36 -35.38 2.90
C ARG A 240 8.78 -35.11 1.53
N ILE A 241 8.73 -36.15 0.72
CA ILE A 241 7.90 -36.18 -0.50
C ILE A 241 6.68 -37.01 -0.16
N ALA A 242 5.49 -36.47 -0.37
CA ALA A 242 4.22 -37.18 -0.22
C ALA A 242 3.48 -37.20 -1.55
N VAL A 243 2.91 -38.36 -1.90
CA VAL A 243 2.03 -38.49 -3.08
C VAL A 243 0.66 -37.94 -2.72
N GLN A 244 0.18 -37.02 -3.53
CA GLN A 244 -1.15 -36.42 -3.40
C GLN A 244 -2.00 -36.69 -4.63
N SER A 245 -3.32 -36.64 -4.47
CA SER A 245 -4.24 -36.72 -5.59
C SER A 245 -4.15 -35.47 -6.48
N ALA A 246 -4.59 -35.59 -7.73
CA ALA A 246 -4.69 -34.44 -8.63
C ALA A 246 -5.65 -33.35 -8.08
N ALA A 247 -6.70 -33.76 -7.37
CA ALA A 247 -7.64 -32.85 -6.74
C ALA A 247 -7.02 -32.07 -5.56
N GLU A 248 -6.25 -32.73 -4.70
CA GLU A 248 -5.53 -32.07 -3.60
C GLU A 248 -4.50 -31.08 -4.12
N ARG A 249 -3.74 -31.46 -5.15
CA ARG A 249 -2.79 -30.55 -5.78
C ARG A 249 -3.47 -29.31 -6.35
N ALA A 250 -4.56 -29.50 -7.10
CA ALA A 250 -5.33 -28.38 -7.65
C ALA A 250 -5.90 -27.47 -6.56
N ALA A 251 -6.36 -28.03 -5.44
CA ALA A 251 -6.84 -27.26 -4.29
C ALA A 251 -5.73 -26.45 -3.64
N GLU A 252 -4.55 -27.04 -3.41
CA GLU A 252 -3.39 -26.34 -2.84
C GLU A 252 -2.87 -25.20 -3.77
N GLU A 253 -2.83 -25.45 -5.08
CA GLU A 253 -2.46 -24.45 -6.07
C GLU A 253 -3.47 -23.28 -6.09
N ALA A 254 -4.76 -23.57 -6.00
CA ALA A 254 -5.82 -22.57 -5.93
C ALA A 254 -5.74 -21.74 -4.62
N GLU A 255 -5.56 -22.40 -3.48
CA GLU A 255 -5.39 -21.73 -2.18
C GLU A 255 -4.14 -20.83 -2.19
N ALA A 256 -3.01 -21.34 -2.68
CA ALA A 256 -1.77 -20.57 -2.79
C ALA A 256 -1.91 -19.37 -3.74
N LYS A 257 -2.69 -19.50 -4.82
CA LYS A 257 -3.01 -18.41 -5.74
C LYS A 257 -3.89 -17.37 -5.05
N GLN A 258 -4.96 -17.81 -4.40
CA GLN A 258 -5.86 -16.92 -3.66
C GLN A 258 -5.10 -16.12 -2.58
N LYS A 259 -4.27 -16.79 -1.79
CA LYS A 259 -3.45 -16.12 -0.77
C LYS A 259 -2.54 -15.03 -1.37
N ARG A 260 -1.90 -15.31 -2.51
CA ARG A 260 -1.06 -14.31 -3.20
C ARG A 260 -1.89 -13.14 -3.73
N GLU A 261 -3.10 -13.38 -4.22
CA GLU A 261 -4.03 -12.33 -4.64
C GLU A 261 -4.48 -11.48 -3.45
N GLU A 262 -4.78 -12.07 -2.30
CA GLU A 262 -5.11 -11.35 -1.07
C GLU A 262 -3.93 -10.50 -0.58
N GLU A 263 -2.71 -11.04 -0.61
CA GLU A 263 -1.48 -10.31 -0.27
C GLU A 263 -1.24 -9.14 -1.23
N LEU A 264 -1.52 -9.31 -2.53
CA LEU A 264 -1.43 -8.24 -3.51
C LEU A 264 -2.48 -7.15 -3.26
N LEU A 265 -3.74 -7.53 -3.02
CA LEU A 265 -4.81 -6.58 -2.70
C LEU A 265 -4.49 -5.77 -1.43
N ALA A 266 -3.87 -6.40 -0.44
CA ALA A 266 -3.40 -5.71 0.74
C ALA A 266 -2.30 -4.67 0.42
N GLN A 267 -1.40 -4.96 -0.53
CA GLN A 267 -0.36 -4.03 -0.98
C GLN A 267 -0.88 -2.90 -1.88
N ILE A 268 -1.93 -3.14 -2.66
CA ILE A 268 -2.61 -2.10 -3.45
C ILE A 268 -3.19 -1.03 -2.52
N GLY A 269 -3.79 -1.46 -1.41
CA GLY A 269 -4.15 -0.66 -0.27
C GLY A 269 -4.81 0.69 -0.62
N MET A 270 -4.08 1.81 -0.43
CA MET A 270 -4.62 3.17 -0.61
C MET A 270 -5.10 3.45 -2.04
N ARG A 271 -4.59 2.76 -3.04
CA ARG A 271 -5.11 2.91 -4.42
C ARG A 271 -6.58 2.51 -4.54
N ALA A 272 -7.06 1.55 -3.73
CA ALA A 272 -8.48 1.20 -3.72
C ALA A 272 -9.38 2.38 -3.27
N VAL A 273 -8.88 3.23 -2.36
CA VAL A 273 -9.57 4.48 -1.97
C VAL A 273 -9.60 5.46 -3.15
N PHE A 274 -8.46 5.67 -3.80
CA PHE A 274 -8.38 6.54 -4.98
C PHE A 274 -9.26 6.04 -6.14
N ASP A 275 -9.26 4.74 -6.40
CA ASP A 275 -10.11 4.14 -7.44
C ASP A 275 -11.61 4.29 -7.11
N ALA A 276 -12.00 4.21 -5.83
CA ALA A 276 -13.37 4.50 -5.41
C ALA A 276 -13.75 5.98 -5.67
N MET A 277 -12.82 6.93 -5.40
CA MET A 277 -13.04 8.34 -5.71
C MET A 277 -13.24 8.55 -7.23
N LYS A 278 -12.40 7.96 -8.06
CA LYS A 278 -12.55 8.01 -9.53
C LYS A 278 -13.86 7.39 -9.97
N ALA A 279 -14.22 6.24 -9.47
CA ALA A 279 -15.45 5.54 -9.83
C ALA A 279 -16.72 6.32 -9.43
N SER A 280 -16.64 7.14 -8.38
CA SER A 280 -17.76 7.94 -7.92
C SER A 280 -18.22 9.00 -8.93
N GLN A 281 -17.29 9.51 -9.75
CA GLN A 281 -17.52 10.60 -10.70
C GLN A 281 -18.18 11.83 -10.06
N LYS A 282 -17.90 12.09 -8.79
CA LYS A 282 -18.42 13.24 -8.05
C LYS A 282 -17.48 14.44 -8.18
N PRO A 283 -17.99 15.67 -8.10
CA PRO A 283 -17.16 16.87 -7.99
C PRO A 283 -16.20 16.77 -6.83
N CYS A 284 -14.95 17.18 -7.05
CA CYS A 284 -13.90 17.23 -6.05
C CYS A 284 -13.53 18.67 -5.71
N VAL A 285 -13.48 18.98 -4.42
CA VAL A 285 -13.14 20.31 -3.89
C VAL A 285 -11.78 20.23 -3.22
N VAL A 286 -10.93 21.22 -3.49
CA VAL A 286 -9.60 21.36 -2.90
C VAL A 286 -9.35 22.80 -2.47
N HIS A 287 -8.41 23.03 -1.57
CA HIS A 287 -7.94 24.37 -1.23
C HIS A 287 -6.47 24.54 -1.57
N ASN A 288 -6.13 25.30 -2.63
CA ASN A 288 -4.77 25.41 -3.14
C ASN A 288 -4.15 24.05 -3.50
N GLY A 289 -4.99 23.15 -4.03
CA GLY A 289 -4.75 21.70 -4.07
C GLY A 289 -3.90 21.21 -5.24
N PHE A 290 -3.17 22.08 -5.96
CA PHE A 290 -2.39 21.63 -7.12
C PHE A 290 -1.33 20.60 -6.76
N MET A 291 -0.64 20.79 -5.63
CA MET A 291 0.36 19.84 -5.14
C MET A 291 -0.28 18.51 -4.75
N ASP A 292 -1.42 18.57 -4.06
CA ASP A 292 -2.19 17.39 -3.63
C ASP A 292 -2.60 16.51 -4.81
N LEU A 293 -3.10 17.12 -5.88
CA LEU A 293 -3.49 16.42 -7.09
C LEU A 293 -2.29 15.78 -7.80
N VAL A 294 -1.17 16.50 -7.90
CA VAL A 294 0.05 15.96 -8.54
C VAL A 294 0.63 14.81 -7.73
N LEU A 295 0.69 14.95 -6.39
CA LEU A 295 1.11 13.88 -5.48
C LEU A 295 0.23 12.64 -5.59
N THR A 296 -1.08 12.84 -5.57
CA THR A 296 -2.04 11.73 -5.69
C THR A 296 -1.82 10.93 -6.97
N LEU A 297 -1.66 11.61 -8.10
CA LEU A 297 -1.39 10.93 -9.37
C LEU A 297 0.00 10.28 -9.40
N ALA A 298 1.02 10.92 -8.82
CA ALA A 298 2.37 10.34 -8.77
C ALA A 298 2.43 9.04 -7.95
N HIS A 299 1.61 8.95 -6.90
CA HIS A 299 1.62 7.78 -5.99
C HIS A 299 0.62 6.70 -6.38
N PHE A 300 -0.57 7.06 -6.85
CA PHE A 300 -1.69 6.13 -7.04
C PHE A 300 -2.06 5.88 -8.50
N ALA A 301 -1.47 6.63 -9.43
CA ALA A 301 -1.71 6.50 -10.86
C ALA A 301 -0.40 6.52 -11.65
N THR A 302 -0.48 6.79 -12.94
CA THR A 302 0.70 7.08 -13.76
C THR A 302 0.95 8.58 -13.73
N SER A 303 2.15 8.99 -13.32
CA SER A 303 2.54 10.40 -13.25
C SER A 303 2.51 11.01 -14.65
N PRO A 304 1.64 12.02 -14.91
CA PRO A 304 1.50 12.60 -16.26
C PRO A 304 2.78 13.26 -16.76
N ALA A 305 3.08 13.10 -18.05
CA ALA A 305 4.34 13.63 -18.63
C ALA A 305 4.34 15.15 -18.77
N SER A 306 3.19 15.75 -19.07
CA SER A 306 3.02 17.20 -19.30
C SER A 306 1.86 17.77 -18.48
N LEU A 307 1.79 19.11 -18.40
CA LEU A 307 0.65 19.80 -17.78
C LEU A 307 -0.67 19.49 -18.49
N ASP A 308 -0.65 19.32 -19.80
CA ASP A 308 -1.85 19.03 -20.58
C ASP A 308 -2.30 17.57 -20.37
N ASP A 309 -1.37 16.64 -20.24
CA ASP A 309 -1.68 15.26 -19.82
C ASP A 309 -2.25 15.22 -18.41
N PHE A 310 -1.67 15.99 -17.49
CA PHE A 310 -2.18 16.14 -16.13
C PHE A 310 -3.64 16.64 -16.13
N LYS A 311 -3.93 17.74 -16.83
CA LYS A 311 -5.28 18.28 -16.94
C LYS A 311 -6.27 17.27 -17.52
N ARG A 312 -5.86 16.58 -18.57
CA ARG A 312 -6.66 15.54 -19.20
C ARG A 312 -6.99 14.41 -18.21
N GLN A 313 -5.95 13.88 -17.56
CA GLN A 313 -6.13 12.77 -16.60
C GLN A 313 -7.00 13.17 -15.41
N VAL A 314 -6.77 14.36 -14.86
CA VAL A 314 -7.58 14.87 -13.73
C VAL A 314 -9.06 15.02 -14.13
N LEU A 315 -9.34 15.66 -15.26
CA LEU A 315 -10.73 16.00 -15.65
C LEU A 315 -11.48 14.85 -16.33
N SER A 316 -10.79 13.95 -17.03
CA SER A 316 -11.47 12.86 -17.76
C SER A 316 -11.48 11.53 -17.00
N GLU A 317 -10.51 11.30 -16.11
CA GLU A 317 -10.35 9.99 -15.45
C GLU A 317 -10.65 10.04 -13.96
N TRP A 318 -10.48 11.18 -13.30
CA TRP A 318 -10.65 11.27 -11.85
C TRP A 318 -11.99 11.88 -11.46
N SER A 319 -12.23 13.16 -11.80
CA SER A 319 -13.47 13.85 -11.44
C SER A 319 -13.89 14.78 -12.57
N PRO A 320 -15.18 14.84 -12.89
CA PRO A 320 -15.70 15.72 -13.96
C PRO A 320 -15.57 17.20 -13.63
N CYS A 321 -15.37 17.53 -12.35
CA CYS A 321 -15.29 18.91 -11.88
C CYS A 321 -14.35 19.01 -10.68
N PHE A 322 -13.34 19.87 -10.80
CA PHE A 322 -12.47 20.29 -9.69
C PHE A 322 -12.73 21.76 -9.35
N ILE A 323 -12.93 22.02 -8.05
CA ILE A 323 -13.14 23.38 -7.53
C ILE A 323 -12.02 23.67 -6.53
N ASP A 324 -11.20 24.68 -6.81
CA ASP A 324 -10.20 25.18 -5.85
C ASP A 324 -10.79 26.39 -5.13
N THR A 325 -11.11 26.21 -3.84
CA THR A 325 -11.79 27.25 -3.02
C THR A 325 -10.95 28.50 -2.86
N LYS A 326 -9.61 28.39 -2.79
CA LYS A 326 -8.72 29.54 -2.76
C LYS A 326 -8.86 30.39 -4.05
N HIS A 327 -8.93 29.72 -5.21
CA HIS A 327 -9.12 30.40 -6.48
C HIS A 327 -10.49 31.07 -6.55
N VAL A 328 -11.55 30.34 -6.20
CA VAL A 328 -12.92 30.88 -6.16
C VAL A 328 -12.98 32.10 -5.24
N PHE A 329 -12.47 31.99 -4.04
CA PHE A 329 -12.46 33.10 -3.08
C PHE A 329 -11.71 34.34 -3.63
N ILE A 330 -10.56 34.16 -4.26
CA ILE A 330 -9.80 35.29 -4.85
C ILE A 330 -10.63 36.00 -5.93
N GLN A 331 -11.37 35.25 -6.77
CA GLN A 331 -12.24 35.84 -7.80
C GLN A 331 -13.43 36.57 -7.20
N VAL A 332 -14.13 35.96 -6.25
CA VAL A 332 -15.27 36.54 -5.54
C VAL A 332 -14.82 37.80 -4.78
N ALA A 333 -13.72 37.71 -4.02
CA ALA A 333 -13.20 38.88 -3.28
C ALA A 333 -12.88 40.05 -4.21
N LYS A 334 -12.33 39.78 -5.39
CA LYS A 334 -12.04 40.81 -6.39
C LYS A 334 -13.31 41.41 -6.96
N GLU A 335 -14.33 40.61 -7.29
CA GLU A 335 -15.59 41.03 -7.87
C GLU A 335 -16.40 41.89 -6.90
N TYR A 336 -16.48 41.47 -5.63
CA TYR A 336 -17.29 42.15 -4.62
C TYR A 336 -16.50 43.15 -3.75
N GLY A 337 -15.25 43.40 -4.09
CA GLY A 337 -14.40 44.35 -3.34
C GLY A 337 -14.14 43.94 -1.90
N LEU A 338 -14.19 42.64 -1.58
CA LEU A 338 -13.97 42.13 -0.25
C LEU A 338 -12.48 42.29 0.11
N ARG A 339 -12.21 43.05 1.16
CA ARG A 339 -10.84 43.17 1.71
C ARG A 339 -10.65 42.20 2.86
N MET A 340 -9.98 41.08 2.58
CA MET A 340 -9.42 40.27 3.66
C MET A 340 -8.08 40.86 4.12
N HIS A 341 -7.94 41.13 5.40
CA HIS A 341 -6.66 41.51 5.99
C HIS A 341 -5.84 40.23 6.21
N GLY A 342 -4.95 39.92 5.29
CA GLY A 342 -3.99 38.82 5.39
C GLY A 342 -4.17 37.73 4.32
N PRO A 343 -3.27 36.71 4.32
CA PRO A 343 -3.29 35.66 3.33
C PRO A 343 -4.56 34.79 3.43
N SER A 344 -5.04 34.31 2.28
CA SER A 344 -6.17 33.39 2.13
C SER A 344 -5.77 31.97 2.56
N HIS A 345 -5.48 31.77 3.87
CA HIS A 345 -5.27 30.44 4.43
C HIS A 345 -6.61 29.80 4.73
N LEU A 346 -6.72 28.49 4.55
CA LEU A 346 -7.89 27.68 4.76
C LEU A 346 -8.60 28.00 6.10
N GLY A 347 -7.92 27.90 7.23
CA GLY A 347 -8.52 28.17 8.54
C GLY A 347 -9.06 29.60 8.73
N ARG A 348 -8.48 30.60 8.04
CA ARG A 348 -9.01 31.98 8.10
C ARG A 348 -10.24 32.16 7.22
N LEU A 349 -10.27 31.50 6.07
CA LEU A 349 -11.42 31.54 5.19
C LEU A 349 -12.58 30.77 5.84
N TYR A 350 -12.32 29.63 6.39
CA TYR A 350 -13.30 28.87 7.18
C TYR A 350 -13.89 29.70 8.31
N ALA A 351 -13.05 30.34 9.16
CA ALA A 351 -13.52 31.19 10.26
C ALA A 351 -14.31 32.41 9.77
N PHE A 352 -13.98 32.95 8.61
CA PHE A 352 -14.72 34.06 7.99
C PHE A 352 -16.13 33.61 7.55
N LEU A 353 -16.24 32.43 6.97
CA LEU A 353 -17.52 31.86 6.50
C LEU A 353 -18.42 31.34 7.62
N GLU A 354 -17.87 30.97 8.77
CA GLU A 354 -18.62 30.62 9.97
C GLU A 354 -19.20 31.86 10.71
N GLY A 355 -18.85 33.07 10.24
CA GLY A 355 -19.35 34.30 10.83
C GLY A 355 -20.85 34.53 10.59
N GLU A 356 -21.46 35.42 11.40
CA GLU A 356 -22.91 35.73 11.40
C GLU A 356 -23.48 36.12 10.02
N ARG A 357 -22.65 36.61 9.11
CA ARG A 357 -23.07 37.00 7.74
C ARG A 357 -23.57 35.83 6.89
N PHE A 358 -23.17 34.63 7.22
CA PHE A 358 -23.53 33.40 6.49
C PHE A 358 -24.48 32.49 7.29
N ALA A 359 -25.05 33.00 8.38
CA ALA A 359 -25.97 32.23 9.24
C ALA A 359 -27.23 31.71 8.54
N SER A 360 -27.58 32.27 7.36
CA SER A 360 -28.72 31.81 6.54
C SER A 360 -28.38 30.65 5.62
N ALA A 361 -27.10 30.25 5.49
CA ALA A 361 -26.72 29.09 4.70
C ALA A 361 -27.15 27.79 5.41
N PRO A 362 -27.37 26.70 4.66
CA PRO A 362 -27.73 25.41 5.24
C PRO A 362 -26.72 24.98 6.32
N ALA A 363 -27.21 24.45 7.44
CA ALA A 363 -26.35 23.92 8.47
C ALA A 363 -25.54 22.72 7.96
N ILE A 364 -24.24 22.71 8.20
CA ILE A 364 -23.40 21.56 7.90
C ILE A 364 -23.24 20.76 9.18
N VAL A 365 -23.73 19.52 9.17
CA VAL A 365 -23.74 18.61 10.31
C VAL A 365 -22.72 17.53 10.06
N GLN A 366 -21.76 17.37 10.99
CA GLN A 366 -20.86 16.22 10.97
C GLN A 366 -21.60 14.97 11.42
N ALA A 367 -21.49 13.89 10.65
CA ALA A 367 -22.00 12.61 11.07
C ALA A 367 -21.19 12.10 12.27
N THR A 368 -21.89 11.86 13.39
CA THR A 368 -21.32 11.13 14.53
C THR A 368 -21.45 9.65 14.23
N GLU A 369 -20.35 8.93 14.15
CA GLU A 369 -20.40 7.51 13.86
C GLU A 369 -20.56 6.64 15.09
N ASP A 370 -21.25 5.51 14.89
CA ASP A 370 -21.21 4.35 15.77
C ASP A 370 -19.80 3.73 15.78
N SER A 371 -19.35 3.34 16.94
CA SER A 371 -18.03 3.17 17.51
C SER A 371 -17.10 2.07 16.94
N ASP A 372 -17.26 1.54 15.73
CA ASP A 372 -16.53 0.32 15.35
C ASP A 372 -15.53 0.41 14.17
N VAL A 373 -15.38 1.56 13.54
CA VAL A 373 -14.33 1.76 12.55
C VAL A 373 -13.59 3.05 12.89
N SER A 374 -12.26 3.04 12.82
CA SER A 374 -11.41 4.22 12.94
C SER A 374 -11.58 5.20 11.76
N VAL A 375 -12.81 5.57 11.48
CA VAL A 375 -13.12 6.83 10.84
C VAL A 375 -12.83 7.84 11.92
N ALA A 376 -11.70 8.51 11.82
CA ALA A 376 -11.32 9.53 12.76
C ALA A 376 -12.48 10.49 12.83
N SER A 377 -13.17 10.53 13.99
CA SER A 377 -13.93 11.73 14.35
C SER A 377 -12.97 12.87 14.07
N ALA A 378 -13.35 13.77 13.15
CA ALA A 378 -12.50 14.89 12.80
C ALA A 378 -12.07 15.56 14.10
N VAL A 379 -10.85 15.26 14.52
CA VAL A 379 -10.27 15.97 15.65
C VAL A 379 -10.18 17.40 15.15
N ASN A 380 -10.82 18.33 15.83
CA ASN A 380 -10.85 19.76 15.49
C ASN A 380 -9.42 20.34 15.57
N GLN A 381 -8.55 19.85 14.71
CA GLN A 381 -7.12 20.15 14.72
C GLN A 381 -6.70 20.55 13.30
N ALA A 382 -6.39 21.82 13.13
CA ALA A 382 -5.77 22.32 11.90
C ALA A 382 -4.53 21.48 11.55
N HIS A 383 -4.35 21.19 10.26
CA HIS A 383 -3.30 20.32 9.72
C HIS A 383 -3.44 18.82 10.08
N ASP A 384 -4.67 18.36 10.34
CA ASP A 384 -5.10 17.01 10.08
C ASP A 384 -5.81 17.00 8.73
N ALA A 385 -5.35 16.18 7.79
CA ALA A 385 -5.86 16.21 6.42
C ALA A 385 -7.38 16.02 6.32
N SER A 386 -8.00 15.25 7.24
CA SER A 386 -9.46 15.05 7.26
C SER A 386 -10.22 16.27 7.74
N TRP A 387 -9.64 17.02 8.70
CA TRP A 387 -10.21 18.28 9.17
C TRP A 387 -10.04 19.39 8.13
N ASP A 388 -8.88 19.44 7.47
CA ASP A 388 -8.63 20.42 6.41
C ASP A 388 -9.54 20.14 5.19
N ALA A 389 -9.77 18.86 4.84
CA ALA A 389 -10.78 18.47 3.86
C ALA A 389 -12.21 18.88 4.27
N TYR A 390 -12.58 18.74 5.55
CA TYR A 390 -13.87 19.22 6.04
C TYR A 390 -14.00 20.74 5.89
N MET A 391 -13.02 21.51 6.37
CA MET A 391 -13.04 22.98 6.23
C MET A 391 -13.14 23.39 4.76
N THR A 392 -12.39 22.74 3.88
CA THR A 392 -12.42 22.96 2.42
C THR A 392 -13.81 22.76 1.83
N GLY A 393 -14.51 21.71 2.22
CA GLY A 393 -15.87 21.45 1.74
C GLY A 393 -16.91 22.42 2.31
N VAL A 394 -16.75 22.88 3.55
CA VAL A 394 -17.58 23.92 4.15
C VAL A 394 -17.51 25.24 3.37
N GLU A 395 -16.34 25.58 2.82
CA GLU A 395 -16.15 26.79 2.01
C GLU A 395 -17.03 26.81 0.73
N ILE A 396 -17.45 25.66 0.22
CA ILE A 396 -18.34 25.55 -0.94
C ILE A 396 -19.81 25.44 -0.49
N GLY A 397 -20.08 24.87 0.67
CA GLY A 397 -21.42 24.69 1.21
C GLY A 397 -22.01 25.96 1.82
N ARG A 398 -21.19 26.99 2.04
CA ARG A 398 -21.57 28.31 2.57
C ARG A 398 -21.56 29.39 1.50
#